data_fcb1f888dd4b19b8e980c8fb38781c4c
#
_entry.id   fcb1f888dd4b19b8e980c8fb38781c4c
#
_cell.length_a   1.000
_cell.length_b   1.000
_cell.length_c   1.000
_cell.angle_alpha   90.00
_cell.angle_beta   90.00
_cell.angle_gamma   90.00
#
_symmetry.space_group_name_H-M   'P 1'
#
loop_
_entity.id
_entity.type
_entity.pdbx_description
1 polymer ?
#
loop_
_entity_poly.entity_id
_entity_poly.type
_entity_poly.pdbx_seq_one_letter_code
_entity_poly.pdbx_strand_id
1 'polypeptide(L)'
;MGLFSRLIEKVKSGSTSTQDFADIEKSLIQSDLGAANAKDIIELAKKSRDENSILLGLRSWLSQAPRGLAQGSSLQTILVVGVNGTGKTTSTAKLAALLKNSNKKVVLAAADTFRAAAVSQLKTWGERLEIPVVAGIENGDPASVAFDSVK
;
A
#
# COMPACT_ATOMS: atom_id res chain seq x y z
N MET A 1 -17.57 -2.57 15.82
CA MET A 1 -17.90 -3.30 14.57
C MET A 1 -17.06 -2.70 13.45
N GLY A 2 -16.40 -3.55 12.66
CA GLY A 2 -15.61 -3.10 11.51
C GLY A 2 -16.50 -2.60 10.38
N LEU A 3 -15.95 -1.75 9.50
CA LEU A 3 -16.64 -1.15 8.37
C LEU A 3 -17.26 -2.22 7.44
N PHE A 4 -16.50 -3.27 7.12
CA PHE A 4 -16.96 -4.38 6.30
C PHE A 4 -18.08 -5.21 6.99
N SER A 5 -18.05 -5.33 8.32
CA SER A 5 -19.14 -6.00 9.06
C SER A 5 -20.47 -5.26 8.89
N ARG A 6 -20.46 -3.92 8.89
CA ARG A 6 -21.66 -3.10 8.64
C ARG A 6 -22.18 -3.29 7.22
N LEU A 7 -21.29 -3.33 6.22
CA LEU A 7 -21.67 -3.58 4.83
C LEU A 7 -22.36 -4.95 4.68
N ILE A 8 -21.77 -6.00 5.24
CA ILE A 8 -22.30 -7.36 5.21
C ILE A 8 -23.65 -7.46 5.91
N GLU A 9 -23.76 -6.86 7.10
CA GLU A 9 -25.01 -6.86 7.88
C GLU A 9 -26.14 -6.16 7.13
N LYS A 10 -25.87 -5.04 6.50
CA LYS A 10 -26.85 -4.29 5.68
C LYS A 10 -27.32 -5.11 4.48
N VAL A 11 -26.42 -5.76 3.76
CA VAL A 11 -26.80 -6.62 2.61
C VAL A 11 -27.59 -7.84 3.08
N LYS A 12 -27.25 -8.45 4.24
CA LYS A 12 -28.00 -9.55 4.84
C LYS A 12 -29.45 -9.20 5.17
N SER A 13 -29.68 -7.98 5.64
CA SER A 13 -31.03 -7.56 6.05
C SER A 13 -32.00 -7.43 4.88
N GLY A 14 -31.52 -7.44 3.63
CA GLY A 14 -32.34 -7.33 2.41
C GLY A 14 -33.05 -5.97 2.25
N SER A 15 -32.86 -5.06 3.20
CA SER A 15 -33.52 -3.74 3.26
C SER A 15 -32.55 -2.57 3.02
N THR A 16 -31.51 -2.80 2.22
CA THR A 16 -30.48 -1.78 1.98
C THR A 16 -31.01 -0.70 1.06
N SER A 17 -31.19 0.49 1.59
CA SER A 17 -31.61 1.65 0.81
C SER A 17 -30.42 2.24 0.01
N THR A 18 -30.72 3.06 -0.99
CA THR A 18 -29.70 3.82 -1.72
C THR A 18 -28.88 4.71 -0.76
N GLN A 19 -29.51 5.24 0.28
CA GLN A 19 -28.86 6.06 1.30
C GLN A 19 -27.88 5.25 2.15
N ASP A 20 -28.23 4.01 2.50
CA ASP A 20 -27.31 3.13 3.26
C ASP A 20 -26.00 2.87 2.49
N PHE A 21 -26.08 2.64 1.19
CA PHE A 21 -24.90 2.47 0.35
C PHE A 21 -24.06 3.75 0.25
N ALA A 22 -24.70 4.93 0.16
CA ALA A 22 -23.97 6.19 0.14
C ALA A 22 -23.23 6.46 1.45
N ASP A 23 -23.83 6.14 2.60
CA ASP A 23 -23.21 6.32 3.91
C ASP A 23 -22.02 5.34 4.10
N ILE A 24 -22.15 4.11 3.61
CA ILE A 24 -21.06 3.14 3.63
C ILE A 24 -19.93 3.58 2.67
N GLU A 25 -20.24 4.05 1.46
CA GLU A 25 -19.26 4.57 0.51
C GLU A 25 -18.45 5.72 1.12
N LYS A 26 -19.14 6.68 1.75
CA LYS A 26 -18.49 7.78 2.46
C LYS A 26 -17.55 7.28 3.56
N SER A 27 -17.98 6.28 4.32
CA SER A 27 -17.16 5.68 5.38
C SER A 27 -15.94 4.92 4.82
N LEU A 28 -16.08 4.28 3.65
CA LEU A 28 -14.97 3.63 2.94
C LEU A 28 -13.93 4.66 2.47
N ILE A 29 -14.38 5.78 1.93
CA ILE A 29 -13.51 6.89 1.51
C ILE A 29 -12.77 7.48 2.72
N GLN A 30 -13.47 7.69 3.84
CA GLN A 30 -12.88 8.19 5.09
C GLN A 30 -11.85 7.23 5.72
N SER A 31 -11.88 5.95 5.34
CA SER A 31 -10.88 4.95 5.77
C SER A 31 -9.68 4.83 4.83
N ASP A 32 -9.40 5.86 4.04
CA ASP A 32 -8.27 5.96 3.11
C ASP A 32 -8.27 4.92 1.96
N LEU A 33 -9.40 4.28 1.67
CA LEU A 33 -9.53 3.36 0.54
C LEU A 33 -9.52 4.07 -0.83
N GLY A 34 -9.77 5.38 -0.83
CA GLY A 34 -9.93 6.16 -2.05
C GLY A 34 -11.30 5.95 -2.72
N ALA A 35 -11.75 6.96 -3.46
CA ALA A 35 -13.11 6.99 -4.03
C ALA A 35 -13.34 5.89 -5.08
N ALA A 36 -12.36 5.60 -5.92
CA ALA A 36 -12.48 4.56 -6.95
C ALA A 36 -12.72 3.18 -6.32
N ASN A 37 -11.86 2.79 -5.37
CA ASN A 37 -11.97 1.51 -4.67
C ASN A 37 -13.26 1.40 -3.85
N ALA A 38 -13.67 2.48 -3.19
CA ALA A 38 -14.93 2.52 -2.44
C ALA A 38 -16.13 2.25 -3.37
N LYS A 39 -16.15 2.87 -4.55
CA LYS A 39 -17.19 2.65 -5.55
C LYS A 39 -17.23 1.20 -6.03
N ASP A 40 -16.08 0.61 -6.35
CA ASP A 40 -15.99 -0.79 -6.80
C ASP A 40 -16.53 -1.76 -5.73
N ILE A 41 -16.23 -1.51 -4.46
CA ILE A 41 -16.73 -2.30 -3.34
C ILE A 41 -18.26 -2.16 -3.20
N ILE A 42 -18.79 -0.96 -3.35
CA ILE A 42 -20.24 -0.73 -3.30
C ILE A 42 -20.95 -1.40 -4.49
N GLU A 43 -20.38 -1.34 -5.70
CA GLU A 43 -20.95 -2.03 -6.86
C GLU A 43 -20.94 -3.55 -6.68
N LEU A 44 -19.85 -4.10 -6.12
CA LEU A 44 -19.79 -5.50 -5.76
C LEU A 44 -20.90 -5.88 -4.76
N ALA A 45 -21.07 -5.08 -3.70
CA ALA A 45 -22.07 -5.32 -2.68
C ALA A 45 -23.50 -5.26 -3.25
N LYS A 46 -23.79 -4.32 -4.16
CA LYS A 46 -25.10 -4.21 -4.85
C LYS A 46 -25.41 -5.42 -5.74
N LYS A 47 -24.39 -6.03 -6.33
CA LYS A 47 -24.55 -7.23 -7.19
C LYS A 47 -24.64 -8.53 -6.39
N SER A 48 -24.17 -8.53 -5.16
CA SER A 48 -24.12 -9.70 -4.29
C SER A 48 -25.46 -9.89 -3.58
N ARG A 49 -25.93 -11.14 -3.51
CA ARG A 49 -27.21 -11.48 -2.87
C ARG A 49 -27.06 -11.98 -1.43
N ASP A 50 -25.85 -12.34 -1.04
CA ASP A 50 -25.56 -12.93 0.26
C ASP A 50 -24.12 -12.57 0.70
N GLU A 51 -23.85 -12.84 2.00
CA GLU A 51 -22.54 -12.57 2.61
C GLU A 51 -21.39 -13.31 1.95
N ASN A 52 -21.60 -14.58 1.59
CA ASN A 52 -20.54 -15.39 0.99
C ASN A 52 -20.12 -14.84 -0.37
N SER A 53 -21.08 -14.38 -1.18
CA SER A 53 -20.82 -13.73 -2.47
C SER A 53 -20.02 -12.44 -2.30
N ILE A 54 -20.33 -11.63 -1.28
CA ILE A 54 -19.54 -10.42 -0.96
C ILE A 54 -18.12 -10.79 -0.53
N LEU A 55 -17.98 -11.73 0.39
CA LEU A 55 -16.68 -12.16 0.90
C LEU A 55 -15.80 -12.77 -0.20
N LEU A 56 -16.38 -13.60 -1.08
CA LEU A 56 -15.67 -14.16 -2.22
C LEU A 56 -15.25 -13.07 -3.20
N GLY A 57 -16.14 -12.13 -3.51
CA GLY A 57 -15.82 -10.99 -4.38
C GLY A 57 -14.74 -10.10 -3.79
N LEU A 58 -14.80 -9.76 -2.50
CA LEU A 58 -13.77 -8.99 -1.81
C LEU A 58 -12.43 -9.74 -1.76
N ARG A 59 -12.44 -11.04 -1.50
CA ARG A 59 -11.23 -11.86 -1.55
C ARG A 59 -10.63 -11.88 -2.94
N SER A 60 -11.43 -12.06 -3.98
CA SER A 60 -10.97 -12.02 -5.37
C SER A 60 -10.39 -10.66 -5.75
N TRP A 61 -11.00 -9.58 -5.28
CA TRP A 61 -10.53 -8.22 -5.51
C TRP A 61 -9.22 -7.90 -4.77
N LEU A 62 -9.08 -8.35 -3.51
CA LEU A 62 -7.88 -8.17 -2.68
C LEU A 62 -6.79 -9.20 -2.99
N SER A 63 -7.18 -10.43 -3.34
CA SER A 63 -6.29 -11.58 -3.51
C SER A 63 -5.66 -11.56 -4.88
N GLN A 64 -4.69 -10.70 -5.05
CA GLN A 64 -3.75 -10.89 -6.15
C GLN A 64 -2.72 -11.92 -5.74
N ALA A 65 -2.54 -12.97 -6.53
CA ALA A 65 -1.49 -13.95 -6.30
C ALA A 65 -0.16 -13.25 -6.04
N PRO A 66 0.65 -13.72 -5.07
CA PRO A 66 1.97 -13.17 -4.85
C PRO A 66 2.73 -13.13 -6.18
N ARG A 67 3.03 -11.95 -6.65
CA ARG A 67 3.84 -11.75 -7.84
C ARG A 67 5.27 -11.59 -7.36
N GLY A 68 6.20 -12.29 -7.99
CA GLY A 68 7.61 -11.97 -7.81
C GLY A 68 7.89 -10.52 -8.22
N LEU A 69 9.11 -10.06 -8.00
CA LEU A 69 9.53 -8.77 -8.53
C LEU A 69 9.32 -8.77 -10.03
N ALA A 70 8.69 -7.71 -10.55
CA ALA A 70 8.47 -7.57 -11.98
C ALA A 70 9.82 -7.67 -12.71
N GLN A 71 9.86 -8.42 -13.80
CA GLN A 71 11.06 -8.51 -14.63
C GLN A 71 10.86 -7.61 -15.86
N GLY A 72 11.79 -6.70 -16.07
CA GLY A 72 11.71 -5.78 -17.21
C GLY A 72 12.96 -4.89 -17.30
N SER A 73 13.12 -4.23 -18.42
CA SER A 73 14.21 -3.26 -18.69
C SER A 73 13.86 -1.84 -18.28
N SER A 74 12.62 -1.56 -17.85
CA SER A 74 12.18 -0.26 -17.41
C SER A 74 12.42 -0.06 -15.91
N LEU A 75 12.41 1.21 -15.47
CA LEU A 75 12.44 1.57 -14.04
C LEU A 75 11.31 0.87 -13.30
N GLN A 76 11.65 0.26 -12.17
CA GLN A 76 10.69 -0.40 -11.31
C GLN A 76 10.74 0.23 -9.92
N THR A 77 9.59 0.60 -9.42
CA THR A 77 9.44 1.13 -8.08
C THR A 77 8.88 0.04 -7.16
N ILE A 78 9.56 -0.19 -6.03
CA ILE A 78 9.14 -1.15 -5.01
C ILE A 78 8.77 -0.38 -3.76
N LEU A 79 7.50 -0.39 -3.39
CA LEU A 79 7.01 0.21 -2.16
C LEU A 79 6.99 -0.81 -1.03
N VAL A 80 7.78 -0.56 0.03
CA VAL A 80 7.83 -1.42 1.23
C VAL A 80 6.97 -0.81 2.31
N VAL A 81 5.87 -1.48 2.64
CA VAL A 81 4.88 -1.01 3.63
C VAL A 81 4.78 -1.95 4.83
N GLY A 82 4.31 -1.41 5.95
CA GLY A 82 4.07 -2.19 7.17
C GLY A 82 3.97 -1.28 8.41
N VAL A 83 3.45 -1.81 9.51
CA VAL A 83 3.37 -1.08 10.79
C VAL A 83 4.76 -0.88 11.41
N ASN A 84 4.84 -0.03 12.45
CA ASN A 84 6.12 0.22 13.13
C ASN A 84 6.69 -1.07 13.74
N GLY A 85 8.01 -1.24 13.66
CA GLY A 85 8.72 -2.40 14.21
C GLY A 85 8.73 -3.67 13.32
N THR A 86 8.00 -3.71 12.20
CA THR A 86 7.94 -4.90 11.30
C THR A 86 9.19 -5.13 10.46
N GLY A 87 10.23 -4.32 10.61
CA GLY A 87 11.49 -4.51 9.89
C GLY A 87 11.51 -3.96 8.46
N LYS A 88 10.64 -2.98 8.12
CA LYS A 88 10.62 -2.35 6.79
C LYS A 88 12.00 -1.92 6.31
N THR A 89 12.70 -1.10 7.09
CA THR A 89 14.03 -0.56 6.73
C THR A 89 15.04 -1.67 6.51
N THR A 90 15.06 -2.68 7.39
CA THR A 90 15.97 -3.82 7.27
C THR A 90 15.65 -4.68 6.04
N SER A 91 14.36 -4.90 5.75
CA SER A 91 13.92 -5.66 4.57
C SER A 91 14.25 -4.91 3.28
N THR A 92 14.07 -3.60 3.28
CA THR A 92 14.47 -2.72 2.16
C THR A 92 15.97 -2.83 1.88
N ALA A 93 16.81 -2.74 2.90
CA ALA A 93 18.25 -2.88 2.74
C ALA A 93 18.67 -4.28 2.22
N LYS A 94 18.07 -5.33 2.75
CA LYS A 94 18.34 -6.72 2.26
C LYS A 94 17.91 -6.91 0.81
N LEU A 95 16.75 -6.38 0.43
CA LEU A 95 16.27 -6.44 -0.94
C LEU A 95 17.18 -5.65 -1.88
N ALA A 96 17.60 -4.46 -1.47
CA ALA A 96 18.52 -3.62 -2.23
C ALA A 96 19.87 -4.35 -2.45
N ALA A 97 20.41 -5.00 -1.42
CA ALA A 97 21.63 -5.80 -1.53
C ALA A 97 21.46 -6.97 -2.53
N LEU A 98 20.33 -7.67 -2.46
CA LEU A 98 20.01 -8.77 -3.38
C LEU A 98 19.97 -8.29 -4.83
N LEU A 99 19.30 -7.14 -5.08
CA LEU A 99 19.18 -6.58 -6.41
C LEU A 99 20.54 -6.07 -6.93
N LYS A 100 21.34 -5.40 -6.08
CA LYS A 100 22.71 -4.99 -6.44
C LYS A 100 23.58 -6.19 -6.82
N ASN A 101 23.53 -7.27 -6.03
CA ASN A 101 24.27 -8.49 -6.32
C ASN A 101 23.80 -9.19 -7.61
N SER A 102 22.57 -8.92 -8.05
CA SER A 102 22.03 -9.36 -9.34
C SER A 102 22.32 -8.37 -10.48
N ASN A 103 23.31 -7.49 -10.32
CA ASN A 103 23.72 -6.46 -11.28
C ASN A 103 22.61 -5.47 -11.66
N LYS A 104 21.64 -5.22 -10.77
CA LYS A 104 20.64 -4.18 -10.97
C LYS A 104 21.15 -2.86 -10.40
N LYS A 105 20.86 -1.75 -11.10
CA LYS A 105 21.04 -0.42 -10.55
C LYS A 105 19.93 -0.15 -9.55
N VAL A 106 20.29 0.24 -8.34
CA VAL A 106 19.35 0.41 -7.22
C VAL A 106 19.53 1.81 -6.65
N VAL A 107 18.43 2.46 -6.31
CA VAL A 107 18.36 3.68 -5.51
C VAL A 107 17.42 3.45 -4.35
N LEU A 108 17.75 3.93 -3.18
CA LEU A 108 16.90 3.89 -1.99
C LEU A 108 16.21 5.24 -1.79
N ALA A 109 14.91 5.24 -1.55
CA ALA A 109 14.13 6.43 -1.21
C ALA A 109 13.77 6.40 0.29
N ALA A 110 14.33 7.33 1.07
CA ALA A 110 14.06 7.45 2.50
C ALA A 110 12.80 8.32 2.74
N ALA A 111 11.63 7.79 2.36
CA ALA A 111 10.36 8.51 2.42
C ALA A 111 9.66 8.47 3.81
N ASP A 112 10.27 7.89 4.84
CA ASP A 112 9.79 7.97 6.24
C ASP A 112 10.28 9.28 6.90
N THR A 113 9.87 10.41 6.32
CA THR A 113 10.38 11.76 6.65
C THR A 113 10.05 12.23 8.06
N PHE A 114 9.00 11.66 8.66
CA PHE A 114 8.59 11.98 10.04
C PHE A 114 9.39 11.23 11.11
N ARG A 115 10.33 10.37 10.69
CA ARG A 115 11.16 9.57 11.60
C ARG A 115 12.63 9.71 11.24
N ALA A 116 13.29 10.74 11.78
CA ALA A 116 14.71 11.02 11.55
C ALA A 116 15.62 9.79 11.72
N ALA A 117 15.34 8.97 12.75
CA ALA A 117 16.08 7.73 12.99
C ALA A 117 15.92 6.71 11.85
N ALA A 118 14.75 6.61 11.20
CA ALA A 118 14.53 5.71 10.09
C ALA A 118 15.28 6.16 8.83
N VAL A 119 15.28 7.48 8.57
CA VAL A 119 16.05 8.09 7.48
C VAL A 119 17.56 7.84 7.68
N SER A 120 18.07 8.12 8.89
CA SER A 120 19.48 7.90 9.24
C SER A 120 19.88 6.43 9.11
N GLN A 121 19.03 5.51 9.57
CA GLN A 121 19.25 4.07 9.45
C GLN A 121 19.35 3.65 7.97
N LEU A 122 18.46 4.16 7.11
CA LEU A 122 18.50 3.81 5.68
C LEU A 122 19.73 4.39 4.99
N LYS A 123 20.15 5.61 5.34
CA LYS A 123 21.40 6.21 4.87
C LYS A 123 22.61 5.34 5.23
N THR A 124 22.71 4.90 6.50
CA THR A 124 23.78 4.00 6.94
C THR A 124 23.80 2.68 6.14
N TRP A 125 22.63 2.13 5.81
CA TRP A 125 22.56 0.95 4.95
C TRP A 125 22.99 1.25 3.52
N GLY A 126 22.60 2.41 2.97
CA GLY A 126 23.05 2.86 1.64
C GLY A 126 24.56 2.96 1.55
N GLU A 127 25.19 3.59 2.54
CA GLU A 127 26.65 3.71 2.65
C GLU A 127 27.32 2.33 2.69
N ARG A 128 26.85 1.43 3.58
CA ARG A 128 27.41 0.07 3.71
C ARG A 128 27.28 -0.77 2.44
N LEU A 129 26.22 -0.56 1.71
CA LEU A 129 25.91 -1.30 0.48
C LEU A 129 26.42 -0.57 -0.77
N GLU A 130 26.97 0.65 -0.61
CA GLU A 130 27.35 1.53 -1.72
C GLU A 130 26.17 1.71 -2.71
N ILE A 131 24.99 2.01 -2.16
CA ILE A 131 23.77 2.27 -2.90
C ILE A 131 23.35 3.72 -2.61
N PRO A 132 23.06 4.53 -3.63
CA PRO A 132 22.58 5.90 -3.45
C PRO A 132 21.29 5.93 -2.64
N VAL A 133 21.17 6.93 -1.74
CA VAL A 133 19.97 7.17 -0.95
C VAL A 133 19.45 8.57 -1.21
N VAL A 134 18.25 8.68 -1.74
CA VAL A 134 17.52 9.95 -1.83
C VAL A 134 16.74 10.15 -0.54
N ALA A 135 16.94 11.31 0.09
CA ALA A 135 16.25 11.68 1.33
C ALA A 135 15.84 13.15 1.26
N GLY A 136 14.66 13.44 1.77
CA GLY A 136 14.16 14.80 1.94
C GLY A 136 14.61 15.45 3.25
N ILE A 137 14.10 16.64 3.49
CA ILE A 137 14.21 17.33 4.77
C ILE A 137 13.36 16.61 5.82
N GLU A 138 13.75 16.74 7.09
CA GLU A 138 12.96 16.21 8.21
C GLU A 138 11.56 16.84 8.22
N ASN A 139 10.54 16.01 8.44
CA ASN A 139 9.12 16.38 8.34
C ASN A 139 8.67 16.93 6.97
N GLY A 140 9.49 16.73 5.92
CA GLY A 140 9.13 17.09 4.55
C GLY A 140 8.10 16.11 3.95
N ASP A 141 7.60 16.46 2.77
CA ASP A 141 6.63 15.62 2.05
C ASP A 141 7.26 14.31 1.56
N PRO A 142 6.76 13.13 2.01
CA PRO A 142 7.23 11.85 1.52
C PRO A 142 7.09 11.67 -0.01
N ALA A 143 6.07 12.29 -0.60
CA ALA A 143 5.83 12.20 -2.04
C ALA A 143 6.94 12.89 -2.85
N SER A 144 7.50 14.00 -2.34
CA SER A 144 8.63 14.67 -2.97
C SER A 144 9.86 13.77 -3.02
N VAL A 145 10.15 13.04 -1.92
CA VAL A 145 11.26 12.07 -1.87
C VAL A 145 11.07 10.94 -2.88
N ALA A 146 9.85 10.41 -2.97
CA ALA A 146 9.52 9.38 -3.94
C ALA A 146 9.70 9.89 -5.38
N PHE A 147 9.22 11.10 -5.67
CA PHE A 147 9.36 11.73 -6.99
C PHE A 147 10.83 11.94 -7.36
N ASP A 148 11.64 12.51 -6.46
CA ASP A 148 13.05 12.77 -6.72
C ASP A 148 13.86 11.48 -6.89
N SER A 149 13.43 10.38 -6.29
CA SER A 149 14.11 9.09 -6.40
C SER A 149 13.90 8.39 -7.75
N VAL A 150 12.87 8.75 -8.51
CA VAL A 150 12.57 8.17 -9.83
C VAL A 150 12.97 9.08 -11.00
N LYS A 151 13.38 10.30 -10.71
CA LYS A 151 13.87 11.30 -11.68
C LYS A 151 15.35 11.12 -11.99
#